data_93ce43dd1530b5482664434de16f6a3d
#
_entry.id   93ce43dd1530b5482664434de16f6a3d
#
_cell.length_a   1.000
_cell.length_b   1.000
_cell.length_c   1.000
_cell.angle_alpha   90.00
_cell.angle_beta   90.00
_cell.angle_gamma   90.00
#
_symmetry.space_group_name_H-M   'P 1'
#
loop_
_entity.id
_entity.type
_entity.pdbx_description
1 polymer ?
#
loop_
_entity_poly.entity_id
_entity_poly.type
_entity_poly.pdbx_seq_one_letter_code
_entity_poly.pdbx_strand_id
1 'polypeptide(L)' 'RLYTFSLIGYENLDTVIGNLKTIIIKKEIEGSKRTTITWYSSDINFLPIKIEQYRLDELKFTAILERLSN' A
#
# COMPACT_ATOMS: atom_id res chain seq x y z
N ARG A 1 -8.16 17.52 9.67
CA ARG A 1 -7.48 17.16 8.41
C ARG A 1 -8.38 16.33 7.54
N LEU A 2 -8.31 16.58 6.25
CA LEU A 2 -9.02 15.77 5.28
C LEU A 2 -8.07 14.79 4.63
N TYR A 3 -8.56 13.56 4.49
CA TYR A 3 -7.83 12.51 3.79
C TYR A 3 -8.60 12.19 2.51
N THR A 4 -7.87 12.01 1.44
CA THR A 4 -8.45 11.56 0.17
C THR A 4 -7.91 10.17 -0.12
N PHE A 5 -8.82 9.23 -0.36
CA PHE A 5 -8.47 7.86 -0.72
C PHE A 5 -8.87 7.62 -2.17
N SER A 6 -7.99 7.04 -2.93
CA SER A 6 -8.23 6.74 -4.34
C SER A 6 -7.83 5.32 -4.65
N LEU A 7 -8.68 4.61 -5.37
CA LEU A 7 -8.32 3.30 -5.90
C LEU A 7 -7.45 3.52 -7.13
N ILE A 8 -6.20 3.06 -7.08
CA ILE A 8 -5.29 3.17 -8.22
C ILE A 8 -5.46 2.00 -9.17
N GLY A 9 -5.64 0.80 -8.62
CA GLY A 9 -5.78 -0.38 -9.45
C GLY A 9 -5.59 -1.67 -8.68
N TYR A 10 -5.26 -2.71 -9.42
CA TYR A 10 -5.08 -4.06 -8.88
C TYR A 10 -3.76 -4.62 -9.39
N GLU A 11 -3.12 -5.44 -8.58
CA GLU A 11 -1.86 -6.06 -8.96
C GLU A 11 -1.70 -7.38 -8.24
N ASN A 12 -1.07 -8.35 -8.90
CA ASN A 12 -0.67 -9.57 -8.23
C ASN A 12 0.78 -9.39 -7.80
N LEU A 13 1.04 -9.65 -6.53
CA LEU A 13 2.40 -9.52 -5.98
C LEU A 13 2.92 -10.88 -5.54
N ASP A 14 4.17 -11.16 -5.89
CA ASP A 14 4.86 -12.33 -5.36
C ASP A 14 5.43 -11.98 -4.01
N THR A 15 5.05 -12.74 -3.00
CA THR A 15 5.51 -12.53 -1.63
C THR A 15 6.11 -13.82 -1.09
N VAL A 16 6.68 -13.75 0.10
CA VAL A 16 7.25 -14.94 0.73
C VAL A 16 6.20 -16.00 1.07
N ILE A 17 4.92 -15.62 1.08
CA ILE A 17 3.82 -16.55 1.33
C ILE A 17 3.05 -16.89 0.05
N GLY A 18 3.58 -16.51 -1.12
CA GLY A 18 3.00 -16.83 -2.40
C GLY A 18 2.57 -15.60 -3.19
N ASN A 19 1.92 -15.86 -4.32
CA ASN A 19 1.38 -14.80 -5.16
C ASN A 19 0.03 -14.37 -4.59
N LEU A 20 -0.09 -13.08 -4.30
CA LEU A 20 -1.29 -12.51 -3.69
C LEU A 20 -1.93 -11.49 -4.61
N LYS A 21 -3.25 -11.55 -4.69
CA LYS A 21 -4.03 -10.52 -5.38
C LYS A 21 -4.14 -9.30 -4.49
N THR A 22 -3.88 -8.14 -5.05
CA THR A 22 -3.92 -6.91 -4.27
C THR A 22 -4.78 -5.84 -4.90
N ILE A 23 -5.26 -4.97 -4.02
CA ILE A 23 -5.93 -3.73 -4.39
C ILE A 23 -5.03 -2.59 -3.92
N ILE A 24 -4.82 -1.61 -4.77
CA ILE A 24 -3.86 -0.54 -4.52
C ILE A 24 -4.61 0.74 -4.20
N ILE A 25 -4.39 1.25 -3.00
CA ILE A 25 -5.08 2.46 -2.52
C ILE A 25 -4.05 3.56 -2.27
N LYS A 26 -4.35 4.74 -2.80
CA LYS A 26 -3.54 5.93 -2.58
C LYS A 26 -4.24 6.79 -1.53
N LYS A 27 -3.50 7.23 -0.54
CA LYS A 27 -3.99 8.16 0.49
C LYS A 27 -3.21 9.45 0.40
N GLU A 28 -3.94 10.56 0.33
CA GLU A 28 -3.36 11.89 0.36
C GLU A 28 -3.95 12.65 1.52
N ILE A 29 -3.13 13.50 2.16
CA ILE A 29 -3.56 14.33 3.27
C ILE A 29 -3.58 15.77 2.79
N GLU A 30 -4.73 16.43 2.94
CA GLU A 30 -4.87 17.83 2.54
C GLU A 30 -3.86 18.70 3.27
N GLY A 31 -3.19 19.55 2.52
CA GLY A 31 -2.18 20.45 3.07
C GLY A 31 -0.84 19.80 3.32
N SER A 32 -0.71 18.50 3.01
CA SER A 32 0.53 17.78 3.17
C SER A 32 1.13 17.45 1.81
N LYS A 33 2.45 17.34 1.76
CA LYS A 33 3.16 16.90 0.58
C LYS A 33 3.37 15.38 0.57
N ARG A 34 2.76 14.68 1.53
CA ARG A 34 2.93 13.23 1.68
C ARG A 34 1.84 12.47 0.98
N THR A 35 2.25 11.38 0.33
CA THR A 35 1.35 10.44 -0.31
C THR A 35 1.72 9.04 0.14
N THR A 36 0.73 8.27 0.53
CA THR A 36 0.93 6.87 0.91
C THR A 36 0.19 5.98 -0.06
N ILE A 37 0.90 5.00 -0.62
CA ILE A 37 0.30 4.00 -1.51
C ILE A 37 0.41 2.67 -0.80
N THR A 38 -0.72 1.97 -0.64
CA THR A 38 -0.77 0.71 0.09
C THR A 38 -1.39 -0.38 -0.77
N TRP A 39 -0.76 -1.55 -0.76
CA TRP A 39 -1.27 -2.75 -1.41
C TRP A 39 -1.91 -3.62 -0.34
N TYR A 40 -3.23 -3.79 -0.42
CA TYR A 40 -3.99 -4.64 0.48
C TYR A 40 -4.33 -5.93 -0.24
N SER A 41 -4.15 -7.06 0.41
CA SER A 41 -4.48 -8.34 -0.22
C SER A 41 -5.84 -8.85 0.21
N SER A 42 -6.72 -9.09 -0.76
CA SER A 42 -8.01 -9.71 -0.51
C SER A 42 -7.87 -11.19 -0.13
N ASP A 43 -6.74 -11.81 -0.46
CA ASP A 43 -6.51 -13.22 -0.14
C ASP A 43 -6.22 -13.43 1.34
N ILE A 44 -5.84 -12.38 2.05
CA ILE A 44 -5.51 -12.47 3.47
C ILE A 44 -6.22 -11.38 4.28
N ASN A 45 -7.55 -11.26 4.05
CA ASN A 45 -8.44 -10.35 4.78
C ASN A 45 -8.04 -8.87 4.65
N PHE A 46 -7.60 -8.48 3.47
CA PHE A 46 -7.21 -7.09 3.18
C PHE A 46 -6.11 -6.56 4.10
N LEU A 47 -5.21 -7.43 4.53
CA LEU A 47 -4.03 -6.97 5.24
C LEU A 47 -3.12 -6.18 4.29
N PRO A 48 -2.50 -5.11 4.77
CA PRO A 48 -1.52 -4.39 3.95
C PRO A 48 -0.25 -5.22 3.81
N ILE A 49 0.17 -5.45 2.57
CA ILE A 49 1.36 -6.26 2.30
C ILE A 49 2.51 -5.44 1.73
N LYS A 50 2.23 -4.24 1.25
CA LYS A 50 3.26 -3.34 0.75
C LYS A 50 2.80 -1.92 0.98
N ILE A 51 3.71 -1.06 1.41
CA ILE A 51 3.43 0.35 1.64
C ILE A 51 4.57 1.15 1.06
N GLU A 52 4.24 2.17 0.27
CA GLU A 52 5.22 3.13 -0.22
C GLU A 52 4.80 4.51 0.25
N GLN A 53 5.74 5.27 0.78
CA GLN A 53 5.49 6.64 1.17
C GLN A 53 6.31 7.59 0.31
N TYR A 54 5.64 8.61 -0.19
CA TYR A 54 6.24 9.62 -1.04
C TYR A 54 6.13 10.98 -0.38
N ARG A 55 7.10 11.83 -0.65
CA ARG A 55 7.03 13.23 -0.28
C ARG A 55 7.50 14.02 -1.49
N LEU A 56 6.65 14.94 -1.98
CA LEU A 56 6.95 15.72 -3.19
C LEU A 56 7.26 14.80 -4.37
N ASP A 57 6.47 13.75 -4.54
CA ASP A 57 6.61 12.74 -5.60
C ASP A 57 7.92 11.96 -5.57
N GLU A 58 8.67 12.07 -4.48
CA GLU A 58 9.90 11.33 -4.30
C GLU A 58 9.67 10.21 -3.30
N LEU A 59 10.04 8.98 -3.70
CA LEU A 59 9.88 7.82 -2.84
C LEU A 59 10.82 7.92 -1.64
N LYS A 60 10.26 7.88 -0.44
CA LYS A 60 11.02 8.00 0.80
C LYS A 60 11.10 6.71 1.60
N PHE A 61 10.14 5.82 1.40
CA PHE A 61 10.04 4.66 2.26
C PHE A 61 9.23 3.57 1.56
N THR A 62 9.71 2.33 1.67
CA THR A 62 8.99 1.15 1.19
C THR A 62 9.06 0.08 2.26
N ALA A 63 7.91 -0.51 2.58
CA ALA A 63 7.84 -1.66 3.47
C ALA A 63 7.04 -2.75 2.78
N ILE A 64 7.52 -3.98 2.88
CA ILE A 64 6.87 -5.13 2.27
C ILE A 64 6.73 -6.19 3.35
N LEU A 65 5.57 -6.86 3.37
CA LEU A 65 5.35 -7.96 4.28
C LEU A 65 6.31 -9.09 3.94
N GLU A 66 7.13 -9.48 4.89
CA GLU A 66 8.08 -10.56 4.68
C GLU A 66 7.56 -11.89 5.21
N ARG A 67 6.71 -11.86 6.22
CA ARG A 67 6.06 -13.05 6.73
C ARG A 67 4.89 -12.69 7.64
N LEU A 68 3.96 -13.64 7.76
CA LEU A 68 2.89 -13.54 8.73
C LEU A 68 3.31 -14.25 9.99
N SER A 69 3.08 -13.61 11.13
CA SER A 69 3.29 -14.22 12.45
C SER A 69 1.95 -14.48 13.08
N ASN A 70 1.84 -15.63 13.69
CA ASN A 70 0.65 -15.99 14.46
C ASN A 70 0.90 -15.81 15.94
#